data_92023d7dd3aa3e4efd40c54f5cdeae57
#
_entry.id   92023d7dd3aa3e4efd40c54f5cdeae57
#
_cell.length_a   1.000
_cell.length_b   1.000
_cell.length_c   1.000
_cell.angle_alpha   90.00
_cell.angle_beta   90.00
_cell.angle_gamma   90.00
#
_symmetry.space_group_name_H-M   'P 1'
#
loop_
_entity.id
_entity.type
_entity.pdbx_description
1 polymer ?
#
loop_
_entity_poly.entity_id
_entity_poly.type
_entity_poly.pdbx_seq_one_letter_code
_entity_poly.pdbx_strand_id
1 'polypeptide(L)'
;MSFFFSILATEQPGPIDTGGGFWFVPPASEYAATHDSIYEIVLWLSIFFFVLIVGIMVKFAWDYRRKSNNDPAGFGPTHSLVLETTWTVIPLLLSGVLFFIGIDTYADFKSPPANCYEVDATAQKWAWQFDHRNGASDSMVLKVPVGKPTRVTLHSNDVLHSFFIPAFRVKQDVVPGRYGSLWFTPEKPG
;
A
#
# COMPACT_ATOMS: atom_id res chain seq x y z
N MET A 1 16.95 -44.79 -15.32
CA MET A 1 15.53 -44.77 -14.95
C MET A 1 15.40 -44.16 -13.56
N SER A 2 16.12 -43.04 -13.31
CA SER A 2 16.21 -42.40 -11.99
C SER A 2 16.12 -40.84 -12.04
N PHE A 3 15.60 -40.27 -13.13
CA PHE A 3 15.52 -38.81 -13.34
C PHE A 3 14.10 -38.23 -13.23
N PHE A 4 13.07 -39.06 -13.02
CA PHE A 4 11.67 -38.62 -13.04
C PHE A 4 11.01 -38.47 -11.66
N PHE A 5 11.74 -38.69 -10.56
CA PHE A 5 11.13 -38.65 -9.21
C PHE A 5 11.49 -37.36 -8.43
N SER A 6 12.21 -36.42 -9.03
CA SER A 6 12.63 -35.19 -8.33
C SER A 6 11.73 -33.96 -8.56
N ILE A 7 10.62 -34.12 -9.29
CA ILE A 7 9.72 -33.00 -9.64
C ILE A 7 8.46 -32.93 -8.74
N LEU A 8 8.27 -33.87 -7.83
CA LEU A 8 7.13 -33.94 -6.91
C LEU A 8 7.51 -33.71 -5.43
N ALA A 9 8.65 -33.12 -5.16
CA ALA A 9 8.82 -32.50 -3.86
C ALA A 9 7.92 -31.24 -3.84
N THR A 10 6.70 -31.40 -3.37
CA THR A 10 5.90 -30.29 -2.85
C THR A 10 6.71 -29.75 -1.67
N GLU A 11 7.56 -28.79 -1.94
CA GLU A 11 8.22 -28.03 -0.90
C GLU A 11 7.10 -27.43 -0.05
N GLN A 12 6.94 -27.99 1.16
CA GLN A 12 5.98 -27.44 2.14
C GLN A 12 6.35 -25.98 2.30
N PRO A 13 5.40 -25.04 2.23
CA PRO A 13 5.71 -23.66 2.50
C PRO A 13 6.43 -23.60 3.84
N GLY A 14 7.64 -23.05 3.83
CA GLY A 14 8.42 -22.84 5.04
C GLY A 14 7.60 -22.05 6.06
N PRO A 15 7.96 -22.08 7.34
CA PRO A 15 7.25 -21.31 8.35
C PRO A 15 7.17 -19.86 7.88
N ILE A 16 5.95 -19.29 7.90
CA ILE A 16 5.72 -17.89 7.53
C ILE A 16 6.70 -17.05 8.34
N ASP A 17 7.62 -16.39 7.65
CA ASP A 17 8.54 -15.45 8.29
C ASP A 17 7.71 -14.32 8.90
N THR A 18 7.51 -14.39 10.21
CA THR A 18 6.77 -13.38 10.99
C THR A 18 7.66 -12.19 11.38
N GLY A 19 8.88 -12.10 10.83
CA GLY A 19 9.85 -11.03 11.06
C GLY A 19 9.45 -9.65 10.53
N GLY A 20 8.16 -9.43 10.24
CA GLY A 20 7.59 -8.13 9.86
C GLY A 20 7.64 -7.11 11.00
N GLY A 21 7.69 -5.83 10.62
CA GLY A 21 7.56 -4.74 11.56
C GLY A 21 6.17 -4.68 12.19
N PHE A 22 5.99 -3.75 13.14
CA PHE A 22 4.70 -3.53 13.82
C PHE A 22 3.53 -3.27 12.85
N TRP A 23 3.79 -2.65 11.71
CA TRP A 23 2.77 -2.23 10.76
C TRP A 23 2.54 -3.22 9.61
N PHE A 24 3.57 -3.94 9.19
CA PHE A 24 3.53 -4.75 7.98
C PHE A 24 4.17 -6.11 8.16
N VAL A 25 3.63 -7.10 7.45
CA VAL A 25 4.32 -8.38 7.24
C VAL A 25 5.59 -8.17 6.42
N PRO A 26 6.60 -9.06 6.47
CA PRO A 26 7.83 -8.93 5.70
C PRO A 26 7.55 -8.68 4.21
N PRO A 27 8.29 -7.75 3.58
CA PRO A 27 8.15 -7.52 2.15
C PRO A 27 8.68 -8.71 1.36
N ALA A 28 7.96 -9.10 0.31
CA ALA A 28 8.30 -10.23 -0.55
C ALA A 28 8.24 -9.88 -2.05
N SER A 29 8.12 -8.59 -2.38
CA SER A 29 8.18 -8.10 -3.76
C SER A 29 9.00 -6.81 -3.83
N GLU A 30 9.56 -6.55 -5.02
CA GLU A 30 10.30 -5.32 -5.34
C GLU A 30 9.46 -4.05 -5.02
N TYR A 31 8.19 -4.07 -5.38
CA TYR A 31 7.26 -2.97 -5.14
C TYR A 31 7.02 -2.70 -3.65
N ALA A 32 7.06 -3.74 -2.82
CA ALA A 32 6.78 -3.61 -1.38
C ALA A 32 7.79 -2.69 -0.68
N ALA A 33 9.06 -2.73 -1.04
CA ALA A 33 10.08 -1.85 -0.47
C ALA A 33 9.83 -0.37 -0.80
N THR A 34 9.47 -0.07 -2.05
CA THR A 34 9.12 1.29 -2.49
C THR A 34 7.87 1.80 -1.77
N HIS A 35 6.84 0.97 -1.70
CA HIS A 35 5.60 1.30 -0.99
C HIS A 35 5.86 1.62 0.49
N ASP A 36 6.63 0.78 1.18
CA ASP A 36 6.92 0.94 2.60
C ASP A 36 7.73 2.21 2.86
N SER A 37 8.67 2.57 1.99
CA SER A 37 9.44 3.82 2.07
C SER A 37 8.54 5.06 1.94
N ILE A 38 7.60 5.06 0.99
CA ILE A 38 6.64 6.17 0.82
C ILE A 38 5.72 6.26 2.03
N TYR A 39 5.25 5.12 2.54
CA TYR A 39 4.43 5.07 3.74
C TYR A 39 5.17 5.68 4.94
N GLU A 40 6.43 5.34 5.16
CA GLU A 40 7.24 5.90 6.26
C GLU A 40 7.40 7.42 6.12
N ILE A 41 7.67 7.94 4.93
CA ILE A 41 7.75 9.38 4.69
C ILE A 41 6.44 10.07 5.09
N VAL A 42 5.31 9.56 4.62
CA VAL A 42 3.99 10.12 4.93
C VAL A 42 3.66 10.00 6.42
N LEU A 43 4.01 8.87 7.05
CA LEU A 43 3.82 8.64 8.48
C LEU A 43 4.59 9.65 9.34
N TRP A 44 5.90 9.80 9.07
CA TRP A 44 6.74 10.73 9.84
C TRP A 44 6.35 12.18 9.62
N LEU A 45 5.97 12.54 8.40
CA LEU A 45 5.44 13.88 8.10
C LEU A 45 4.13 14.14 8.86
N SER A 46 3.24 13.15 8.91
CA SER A 46 1.98 13.23 9.66
C SER A 46 2.22 13.36 11.16
N ILE A 47 3.13 12.57 11.73
CA ILE A 47 3.53 12.67 13.14
C ILE A 47 4.11 14.04 13.45
N PHE A 48 4.99 14.57 12.60
CA PHE A 48 5.56 15.89 12.76
C PHE A 48 4.48 16.97 12.84
N PHE A 49 3.55 17.03 11.88
CA PHE A 49 2.48 18.02 11.89
C PHE A 49 1.52 17.82 13.05
N PHE A 50 1.21 16.58 13.41
CA PHE A 50 0.38 16.28 14.56
C PHE A 50 1.00 16.82 15.85
N VAL A 51 2.27 16.52 16.11
CA VAL A 51 2.97 16.98 17.31
C VAL A 51 3.11 18.49 17.32
N LEU A 52 3.41 19.12 16.18
CA LEU A 52 3.50 20.57 16.04
C LEU A 52 2.17 21.25 16.36
N ILE A 53 1.08 20.80 15.74
CA ILE A 53 -0.25 21.42 15.92
C ILE A 53 -0.76 21.22 17.34
N VAL A 54 -0.70 19.98 17.85
CA VAL A 54 -1.15 19.67 19.22
C VAL A 54 -0.28 20.40 20.24
N GLY A 55 1.03 20.46 20.03
CA GLY A 55 1.94 21.20 20.92
C GLY A 55 1.62 22.69 20.97
N ILE A 56 1.40 23.32 19.83
CA ILE A 56 1.01 24.75 19.74
C ILE A 56 -0.37 24.94 20.41
N MET A 57 -1.33 24.04 20.14
CA MET A 57 -2.67 24.11 20.73
C MET A 57 -2.62 24.02 22.26
N VAL A 58 -1.88 23.05 22.80
CA VAL A 58 -1.71 22.89 24.26
C VAL A 58 -1.01 24.10 24.87
N LYS A 59 0.04 24.60 24.20
CA LYS A 59 0.72 25.83 24.63
C LYS A 59 -0.24 27.00 24.72
N PHE A 60 -1.02 27.27 23.69
CA PHE A 60 -1.97 28.38 23.69
C PHE A 60 -3.08 28.18 24.72
N ALA A 61 -3.62 26.96 24.88
CA ALA A 61 -4.60 26.67 25.92
C ALA A 61 -4.06 26.94 27.33
N TRP A 62 -2.75 26.68 27.53
CA TRP A 62 -2.11 26.95 28.81
C TRP A 62 -1.80 28.43 29.01
N ASP A 63 -1.23 29.12 28.02
CA ASP A 63 -0.81 30.49 28.12
C ASP A 63 -2.00 31.45 28.23
N TYR A 64 -3.05 31.22 27.45
CA TYR A 64 -4.24 32.07 27.35
C TYR A 64 -5.43 31.57 28.19
N ARG A 65 -5.21 30.62 29.09
CA ARG A 65 -6.28 30.16 30.00
C ARG A 65 -6.73 31.33 30.88
N ARG A 66 -8.03 31.49 31.07
CA ARG A 66 -8.61 32.48 31.96
C ARG A 66 -8.16 32.24 33.40
N LYS A 67 -7.54 33.25 34.03
CA LYS A 67 -7.03 33.16 35.40
C LYS A 67 -7.98 33.74 36.42
N SER A 68 -8.85 34.69 36.03
CA SER A 68 -9.85 35.31 36.89
C SER A 68 -11.13 35.66 36.13
N ASN A 69 -12.29 35.68 36.82
CA ASN A 69 -13.55 36.09 36.21
C ASN A 69 -13.57 37.57 35.83
N ASN A 70 -12.68 38.37 36.35
CA ASN A 70 -12.56 39.81 36.08
C ASN A 70 -11.47 40.12 35.04
N ASP A 71 -10.78 39.13 34.49
CA ASP A 71 -9.80 39.37 33.42
C ASP A 71 -10.51 39.82 32.14
N PRO A 72 -10.23 41.04 31.62
CA PRO A 72 -10.80 41.46 30.36
C PRO A 72 -10.26 40.60 29.23
N ALA A 73 -11.10 40.33 28.22
CA ALA A 73 -10.66 39.71 27.00
C ALA A 73 -9.62 40.61 26.32
N GLY A 74 -8.41 40.10 26.08
CA GLY A 74 -7.37 40.87 25.39
C GLY A 74 -7.76 41.09 23.92
N PHE A 75 -7.61 42.30 23.43
CA PHE A 75 -7.70 42.64 22.01
C PHE A 75 -6.34 42.38 21.38
N GLY A 76 -6.21 41.30 20.63
CA GLY A 76 -5.00 41.01 19.84
C GLY A 76 -5.26 41.19 18.34
N PRO A 77 -4.19 41.14 17.49
CA PRO A 77 -4.36 41.13 16.06
C PRO A 77 -5.19 39.90 15.64
N THR A 78 -6.20 40.12 14.80
CA THR A 78 -7.15 39.09 14.38
C THR A 78 -6.63 38.24 13.21
N HIS A 79 -5.59 38.70 12.52
CA HIS A 79 -4.96 38.02 11.40
C HIS A 79 -3.48 38.40 11.27
N SER A 80 -2.70 37.53 10.61
CA SER A 80 -1.29 37.81 10.28
C SER A 80 -1.00 37.19 8.90
N LEU A 81 -0.80 38.09 7.91
CA LEU A 81 -0.52 37.66 6.54
C LEU A 81 0.71 36.73 6.44
N VAL A 82 1.76 36.99 7.20
CA VAL A 82 2.98 36.18 7.21
C VAL A 82 2.67 34.77 7.69
N LEU A 83 1.92 34.64 8.79
CA LEU A 83 1.55 33.37 9.37
C LEU A 83 0.62 32.57 8.43
N GLU A 84 -0.39 33.23 7.88
CA GLU A 84 -1.35 32.68 6.95
C GLU A 84 -0.68 32.18 5.68
N THR A 85 0.22 32.96 5.10
CA THR A 85 0.99 32.55 3.93
C THR A 85 1.90 31.37 4.25
N THR A 86 2.57 31.37 5.40
CA THR A 86 3.50 30.31 5.80
C THR A 86 2.80 28.96 5.93
N TRP A 87 1.70 28.92 6.69
CA TRP A 87 0.99 27.64 6.89
C TRP A 87 0.19 27.17 5.67
N THR A 88 -0.03 28.05 4.69
CA THR A 88 -0.66 27.66 3.42
C THR A 88 0.37 27.18 2.41
N VAL A 89 1.44 27.94 2.21
CA VAL A 89 2.42 27.66 1.14
C VAL A 89 3.28 26.43 1.47
N ILE A 90 3.74 26.29 2.72
CA ILE A 90 4.61 25.16 3.08
C ILE A 90 3.88 23.82 2.90
N PRO A 91 2.68 23.58 3.47
CA PRO A 91 1.97 22.32 3.23
C PRO A 91 1.56 22.11 1.77
N LEU A 92 1.24 23.18 1.03
CA LEU A 92 0.93 23.09 -0.39
C LEU A 92 2.13 22.60 -1.20
N LEU A 93 3.32 23.12 -0.96
CA LEU A 93 4.54 22.65 -1.64
C LEU A 93 4.87 21.20 -1.27
N LEU A 94 4.75 20.83 0.01
CA LEU A 94 4.93 19.45 0.47
C LEU A 94 3.93 18.50 -0.18
N SER A 95 2.66 18.89 -0.27
CA SER A 95 1.63 18.12 -0.97
C SER A 95 1.94 17.95 -2.45
N GLY A 96 2.50 19.00 -3.10
CA GLY A 96 2.96 18.93 -4.48
C GLY A 96 4.07 17.89 -4.66
N VAL A 97 5.08 17.89 -3.78
CA VAL A 97 6.17 16.89 -3.82
C VAL A 97 5.62 15.47 -3.64
N LEU A 98 4.76 15.25 -2.64
CA LEU A 98 4.13 13.94 -2.41
C LEU A 98 3.27 13.49 -3.59
N PHE A 99 2.57 14.44 -4.24
CA PHE A 99 1.77 14.15 -5.42
C PHE A 99 2.63 13.63 -6.58
N PHE A 100 3.76 14.28 -6.87
CA PHE A 100 4.64 13.82 -7.97
C PHE A 100 5.30 12.48 -7.67
N ILE A 101 5.74 12.24 -6.42
CA ILE A 101 6.24 10.91 -6.01
C ILE A 101 5.15 9.86 -6.17
N GLY A 102 3.94 10.16 -5.72
CA GLY A 102 2.81 9.21 -5.77
C GLY A 102 2.35 8.89 -7.19
N ILE A 103 2.30 9.88 -8.09
CA ILE A 103 1.84 9.66 -9.48
C ILE A 103 2.86 8.86 -10.29
N ASP A 104 4.16 9.09 -10.07
CA ASP A 104 5.24 8.35 -10.71
C ASP A 104 5.17 6.86 -10.31
N THR A 105 5.15 6.59 -9.00
CA THR A 105 4.99 5.22 -8.47
C THR A 105 3.69 4.55 -8.94
N TYR A 106 2.59 5.31 -9.03
CA TYR A 106 1.31 4.79 -9.53
C TYR A 106 1.39 4.44 -11.02
N ALA A 107 2.05 5.26 -11.83
CA ALA A 107 2.22 5.01 -13.25
C ALA A 107 3.03 3.72 -13.50
N ASP A 108 4.11 3.51 -12.76
CA ASP A 108 4.90 2.28 -12.81
C ASP A 108 4.07 1.06 -12.40
N PHE A 109 3.31 1.17 -11.30
CA PHE A 109 2.44 0.09 -10.85
C PHE A 109 1.33 -0.28 -11.86
N LYS A 110 0.89 0.66 -12.68
CA LYS A 110 -0.13 0.41 -13.73
C LYS A 110 0.45 -0.06 -15.06
N SER A 111 1.77 -0.05 -15.22
CA SER A 111 2.47 -0.35 -16.47
C SER A 111 3.27 -1.66 -16.35
N PRO A 112 2.64 -2.84 -16.52
CA PRO A 112 3.33 -4.11 -16.41
C PRO A 112 4.41 -4.25 -17.49
N PRO A 113 5.58 -4.84 -17.19
CA PRO A 113 6.61 -5.15 -18.18
C PRO A 113 6.09 -6.05 -19.31
N ALA A 114 6.71 -5.96 -20.51
CA ALA A 114 6.23 -6.68 -21.69
C ALA A 114 6.27 -8.23 -21.58
N ASN A 115 7.18 -8.78 -20.74
CA ASN A 115 7.41 -10.23 -20.61
C ASN A 115 6.89 -10.79 -19.28
N CYS A 116 5.70 -10.39 -18.85
CA CYS A 116 5.08 -10.91 -17.64
C CYS A 116 4.67 -12.38 -17.78
N TYR A 117 4.78 -13.12 -16.69
CA TYR A 117 4.03 -14.36 -16.51
C TYR A 117 2.55 -14.00 -16.29
N GLU A 118 1.65 -14.58 -17.06
CA GLU A 118 0.23 -14.21 -17.00
C GLU A 118 -0.59 -15.29 -16.31
N VAL A 119 -1.48 -14.83 -15.43
CA VAL A 119 -2.45 -15.65 -14.70
C VAL A 119 -3.81 -14.97 -14.78
N ASP A 120 -4.84 -15.71 -15.08
CA ASP A 120 -6.22 -15.27 -14.98
C ASP A 120 -6.81 -15.74 -13.65
N ALA A 121 -7.28 -14.79 -12.84
CA ALA A 121 -7.85 -15.05 -11.53
C ALA A 121 -9.35 -14.77 -11.52
N THR A 122 -10.13 -15.81 -11.33
CA THR A 122 -11.59 -15.74 -11.23
C THR A 122 -12.03 -15.85 -9.77
N ALA A 123 -12.75 -14.84 -9.32
CA ALA A 123 -13.34 -14.79 -7.99
C ALA A 123 -14.79 -15.25 -8.00
N GLN A 124 -15.15 -16.06 -7.03
CA GLN A 124 -16.55 -16.43 -6.76
C GLN A 124 -16.73 -16.72 -5.27
N LYS A 125 -17.97 -16.69 -4.76
CA LYS A 125 -18.27 -17.09 -3.38
C LYS A 125 -17.95 -18.59 -3.23
N TRP A 126 -17.08 -18.82 -2.53
CA TRP A 126 -16.10 -18.65 -1.50
C TRP A 126 -14.76 -19.23 -2.00
N ALA A 127 -14.42 -19.00 -3.25
CA ALA A 127 -13.27 -19.59 -3.91
C ALA A 127 -12.60 -18.63 -4.88
N TRP A 128 -11.29 -18.82 -5.04
CA TRP A 128 -10.49 -18.25 -6.11
C TRP A 128 -10.01 -19.35 -7.03
N GLN A 129 -10.12 -19.15 -8.33
CA GLN A 129 -9.58 -20.00 -9.38
C GLN A 129 -8.46 -19.25 -10.08
N PHE A 130 -7.32 -19.90 -10.29
CA PHE A 130 -6.17 -19.34 -10.98
C PHE A 130 -5.84 -20.20 -12.19
N ASP A 131 -5.99 -19.62 -13.37
CA ASP A 131 -5.73 -20.29 -14.65
C ASP A 131 -4.46 -19.74 -15.26
N HIS A 132 -3.50 -20.63 -15.50
CA HIS A 132 -2.19 -20.29 -16.03
C HIS A 132 -2.14 -20.52 -17.55
N ARG A 133 -1.36 -19.74 -18.28
CA ARG A 133 -1.21 -19.91 -19.74
C ARG A 133 -0.70 -21.27 -20.20
N ASN A 134 -0.02 -22.01 -19.34
CA ASN A 134 0.44 -23.38 -19.62
C ASN A 134 -0.67 -24.43 -19.53
N GLY A 135 -1.91 -24.03 -19.26
CA GLY A 135 -3.06 -24.91 -19.09
C GLY A 135 -3.22 -25.50 -17.68
N ALA A 136 -2.34 -25.15 -16.74
CA ALA A 136 -2.53 -25.52 -15.34
C ALA A 136 -3.61 -24.63 -14.71
N SER A 137 -4.37 -25.21 -13.80
CA SER A 137 -5.43 -24.55 -13.06
C SER A 137 -5.34 -24.92 -11.59
N ASP A 138 -5.27 -23.92 -10.74
CA ASP A 138 -5.15 -24.10 -9.28
C ASP A 138 -6.35 -23.43 -8.59
N SER A 139 -6.86 -24.05 -7.54
CA SER A 139 -7.95 -23.52 -6.71
C SER A 139 -7.39 -23.09 -5.37
N MET A 140 -7.72 -21.86 -4.93
CA MET A 140 -7.36 -21.26 -3.65
C MET A 140 -5.86 -21.03 -3.41
N VAL A 141 -4.98 -21.41 -4.32
CA VAL A 141 -3.53 -21.24 -4.21
C VAL A 141 -3.00 -20.62 -5.49
N LEU A 142 -2.37 -19.46 -5.39
CA LEU A 142 -1.70 -18.81 -6.51
C LEU A 142 -0.24 -19.24 -6.55
N LYS A 143 0.16 -19.96 -7.61
CA LYS A 143 1.55 -20.38 -7.84
C LYS A 143 2.19 -19.54 -8.93
N VAL A 144 3.24 -18.81 -8.59
CA VAL A 144 3.94 -17.93 -9.51
C VAL A 144 5.46 -18.10 -9.41
N PRO A 145 6.20 -17.90 -10.50
CA PRO A 145 7.66 -18.05 -10.49
C PRO A 145 8.31 -16.88 -9.74
N VAL A 146 9.28 -17.18 -8.86
CA VAL A 146 10.12 -16.17 -8.18
C VAL A 146 11.01 -15.47 -9.20
N GLY A 147 11.24 -14.17 -9.00
CA GLY A 147 12.11 -13.33 -9.85
C GLY A 147 11.51 -12.99 -11.22
N LYS A 148 10.27 -13.37 -11.51
CA LYS A 148 9.63 -13.06 -12.79
C LYS A 148 8.42 -12.15 -12.58
N PRO A 149 8.32 -11.00 -13.30
CA PRO A 149 7.13 -10.19 -13.28
C PRO A 149 5.90 -11.01 -13.63
N THR A 150 4.89 -10.96 -12.78
CA THR A 150 3.64 -11.68 -12.92
C THR A 150 2.49 -10.71 -13.02
N ARG A 151 1.72 -10.80 -14.09
CA ARG A 151 0.48 -10.06 -14.28
C ARG A 151 -0.71 -10.95 -13.96
N VAL A 152 -1.57 -10.51 -13.06
CA VAL A 152 -2.82 -11.19 -12.72
C VAL A 152 -3.98 -10.39 -13.32
N THR A 153 -4.75 -11.04 -14.21
CA THR A 153 -6.02 -10.50 -14.71
C THR A 153 -7.13 -10.98 -13.78
N LEU A 154 -7.95 -10.06 -13.31
CA LEU A 154 -8.95 -10.30 -12.28
C LEU A 154 -10.35 -10.21 -12.86
N HIS A 155 -11.18 -11.20 -12.55
CA HIS A 155 -12.58 -11.27 -12.94
C HIS A 155 -13.44 -11.84 -11.81
N SER A 156 -14.69 -11.34 -11.68
CA SER A 156 -15.65 -11.87 -10.72
C SER A 156 -16.88 -12.45 -11.44
N ASN A 157 -17.30 -13.63 -11.02
CA ASN A 157 -18.48 -14.30 -11.53
C ASN A 157 -19.77 -13.92 -10.79
N ASP A 158 -19.68 -13.30 -9.60
CA ASP A 158 -20.86 -13.07 -8.75
C ASP A 158 -20.92 -11.66 -8.13
N VAL A 159 -20.17 -11.42 -7.05
CA VAL A 159 -20.19 -10.16 -6.27
C VAL A 159 -18.86 -9.44 -6.30
N LEU A 160 -18.78 -8.31 -5.63
CA LEU A 160 -17.52 -7.60 -5.41
C LEU A 160 -16.60 -8.42 -4.50
N HIS A 161 -15.37 -8.65 -4.96
CA HIS A 161 -14.28 -9.25 -4.21
C HIS A 161 -13.10 -8.29 -4.13
N SER A 162 -12.11 -8.62 -3.31
CA SER A 162 -10.84 -7.90 -3.27
C SER A 162 -9.68 -8.88 -3.28
N PHE A 163 -8.83 -8.75 -4.29
CA PHE A 163 -7.59 -9.50 -4.40
C PHE A 163 -6.50 -8.75 -3.65
N PHE A 164 -5.98 -9.35 -2.58
CA PHE A 164 -5.00 -8.71 -1.72
C PHE A 164 -3.88 -9.67 -1.30
N ILE A 165 -2.63 -9.29 -1.60
CA ILE A 165 -1.44 -10.00 -1.14
C ILE A 165 -0.64 -9.05 -0.24
N PRO A 166 -0.78 -9.16 1.09
CA PRO A 166 -0.15 -8.23 2.04
C PRO A 166 1.36 -8.12 1.90
N ALA A 167 2.05 -9.25 1.72
CA ALA A 167 3.51 -9.30 1.58
C ALA A 167 4.03 -8.59 0.31
N PHE A 168 3.19 -8.45 -0.71
CA PHE A 168 3.53 -7.78 -1.97
C PHE A 168 3.04 -6.32 -2.02
N ARG A 169 2.26 -5.86 -1.02
CA ARG A 169 1.62 -4.54 -0.96
C ARG A 169 0.69 -4.25 -2.14
N VAL A 170 0.16 -5.29 -2.78
CA VAL A 170 -0.76 -5.15 -3.91
C VAL A 170 -2.18 -5.48 -3.51
N LYS A 171 -3.10 -4.60 -3.89
CA LYS A 171 -4.54 -4.77 -3.68
C LYS A 171 -5.31 -4.24 -4.88
N GLN A 172 -6.30 -5.02 -5.34
CA GLN A 172 -7.19 -4.61 -6.41
C GLN A 172 -8.59 -5.15 -6.15
N ASP A 173 -9.58 -4.27 -6.23
CA ASP A 173 -10.97 -4.69 -6.16
C ASP A 173 -11.40 -5.35 -7.48
N VAL A 174 -12.20 -6.40 -7.35
CA VAL A 174 -12.66 -7.26 -8.45
C VAL A 174 -14.16 -7.12 -8.59
N VAL A 175 -14.56 -6.32 -9.56
CA VAL A 175 -15.96 -5.92 -9.77
C VAL A 175 -16.59 -6.82 -10.84
N PRO A 176 -17.79 -7.38 -10.61
CA PRO A 176 -18.52 -8.15 -11.63
C PRO A 176 -18.71 -7.36 -12.92
N GLY A 177 -18.55 -8.03 -14.05
CA GLY A 177 -18.72 -7.41 -15.37
C GLY A 177 -17.55 -6.51 -15.82
N ARG A 178 -16.46 -6.44 -15.05
CA ARG A 178 -15.23 -5.71 -15.40
C ARG A 178 -14.02 -6.58 -15.21
N TYR A 179 -13.02 -6.41 -16.09
CA TYR A 179 -11.69 -6.96 -15.90
C TYR A 179 -10.81 -5.93 -15.21
N GLY A 180 -10.13 -6.37 -14.14
CA GLY A 180 -9.06 -5.63 -13.48
C GLY A 180 -7.71 -6.28 -13.80
N SER A 181 -6.61 -5.59 -13.58
CA SER A 181 -5.30 -6.22 -13.61
C SER A 181 -4.36 -5.53 -12.65
N LEU A 182 -3.47 -6.33 -12.06
CA LEU A 182 -2.31 -5.87 -11.31
C LEU A 182 -1.11 -6.72 -11.68
N TRP A 183 0.07 -6.26 -11.31
CA TRP A 183 1.29 -7.04 -11.51
C TRP A 183 2.23 -6.87 -10.31
N PHE A 184 3.13 -7.81 -10.14
CA PHE A 184 4.15 -7.81 -9.08
C PHE A 184 5.29 -8.74 -9.47
N THR A 185 6.46 -8.56 -8.86
CA THR A 185 7.61 -9.46 -9.00
C THR A 185 7.89 -10.09 -7.64
N PRO A 186 7.61 -11.40 -7.46
CA PRO A 186 7.96 -12.10 -6.23
C PRO A 186 9.49 -12.20 -6.09
N GLU A 187 10.05 -11.85 -4.94
CA GLU A 187 11.49 -11.95 -4.68
C GLU A 187 11.86 -13.17 -3.85
N LYS A 188 10.92 -13.71 -3.10
CA LYS A 188 11.14 -14.82 -2.17
C LYS A 188 10.08 -15.90 -2.38
N PRO A 189 10.44 -17.19 -2.19
CA PRO A 189 9.47 -18.26 -2.09
C PRO A 189 8.62 -18.08 -0.83
N GLY A 190 7.33 -18.46 -0.91
CA GLY A 190 6.35 -18.37 0.19
C GLY A 190 5.46 -19.60 0.23
#